data_d9a00248f10ef74d4c5e0c23fd1c6324
#
_entry.id   d9a00248f10ef74d4c5e0c23fd1c6324
#
_cell.length_a   1.000
_cell.length_b   1.000
_cell.length_c   1.000
_cell.angle_alpha   90.00
_cell.angle_beta   90.00
_cell.angle_gamma   90.00
#
_symmetry.space_group_name_H-M   'P 1'
#
loop_
_entity.id
_entity.type
_entity.pdbx_description
1 polymer ?
#
loop_
_entity_poly.entity_id
_entity_poly.type
_entity_poly.pdbx_seq_one_letter_code
_entity_poly.pdbx_strand_id
1 'polypeptide(L)'
;MSSFSSGPAEQAPLTVRRLRVAPSICYEIVYPDLVGAGAAQAELLLTVSNDTWFGASIGPLQHLQMARMRALETGRPLIRATNNGISALIDDRGRLLVRGGQFTQEVIRGDVQPTTGLTPFARWGSWCALLLAVVPLLAAQLPRRPVQR
;
A
#
# COMPACT_ATOMS: atom_id res chain seq x y z
N MET A 1 3.58 23.94 20.79
CA MET A 1 3.44 22.80 19.83
C MET A 1 1.97 22.47 19.78
N SER A 2 1.35 22.58 18.61
CA SER A 2 -0.03 22.13 18.43
C SER A 2 -0.03 20.61 18.47
N SER A 3 -0.74 20.02 19.42
CA SER A 3 -0.99 18.59 19.45
C SER A 3 -2.11 18.28 18.44
N PHE A 4 -1.82 17.48 17.43
CA PHE A 4 -2.86 16.93 16.57
C PHE A 4 -3.50 15.73 17.26
N SER A 5 -4.83 15.68 17.26
CA SER A 5 -5.54 14.48 17.69
C SER A 5 -5.61 13.49 16.51
N SER A 6 -5.41 12.20 16.81
CA SER A 6 -5.62 11.15 15.82
C SER A 6 -7.10 11.07 15.42
N GLY A 7 -7.38 10.81 14.15
CA GLY A 7 -8.70 10.47 13.69
C GLY A 7 -9.14 9.07 14.18
N PRO A 8 -10.39 8.67 13.89
CA PRO A 8 -10.85 7.33 14.18
C PRO A 8 -10.02 6.29 13.40
N ALA A 9 -9.85 5.09 13.99
CA ALA A 9 -9.10 4.01 13.36
C ALA A 9 -9.73 3.53 12.03
N GLU A 10 -11.05 3.60 11.95
CA GLU A 10 -11.81 3.34 10.74
C GLU A 10 -12.27 4.66 10.13
N GLN A 11 -11.77 4.97 8.95
CA GLN A 11 -12.16 6.16 8.20
C GLN A 11 -12.95 5.75 6.96
N ALA A 12 -14.09 6.38 6.75
CA ALA A 12 -14.85 6.19 5.54
C ALA A 12 -14.06 6.71 4.33
N PRO A 13 -14.09 6.03 3.18
CA PRO A 13 -13.47 6.52 1.97
C PRO A 13 -14.08 7.83 1.51
N LEU A 14 -13.28 8.64 0.84
CA LEU A 14 -13.76 9.83 0.16
C LEU A 14 -14.61 9.43 -1.04
N THR A 15 -15.74 10.12 -1.25
CA THR A 15 -16.55 9.91 -2.46
C THR A 15 -16.24 11.01 -3.46
N VAL A 16 -15.67 10.62 -4.60
CA VAL A 16 -15.38 11.51 -5.72
C VAL A 16 -16.27 11.11 -6.88
N ARG A 17 -17.34 11.87 -7.14
CA ARG A 17 -18.42 11.48 -8.05
C ARG A 17 -19.06 10.15 -7.60
N ARG A 18 -18.73 9.04 -8.28
CA ARG A 18 -19.23 7.69 -7.94
C ARG A 18 -18.13 6.74 -7.47
N LEU A 19 -16.89 7.23 -7.38
CA LEU A 19 -15.74 6.44 -6.94
C LEU A 19 -15.51 6.63 -5.45
N ARG A 20 -15.23 5.55 -4.76
CA ARG A 20 -14.76 5.55 -3.38
C ARG A 20 -13.25 5.48 -3.38
N VAL A 21 -12.62 6.43 -2.74
CA VAL A 21 -11.17 6.62 -2.71
C VAL A 21 -10.70 6.52 -1.26
N ALA A 22 -9.79 5.60 -0.97
CA ALA A 22 -9.17 5.50 0.35
C ALA A 22 -7.93 6.41 0.40
N PRO A 23 -7.97 7.49 1.18
CA PRO A 23 -6.83 8.37 1.34
C PRO A 23 -5.83 7.83 2.36
N SER A 24 -4.56 8.13 2.16
CA SER A 24 -3.48 7.96 3.13
C SER A 24 -2.60 9.19 3.12
N ILE A 25 -2.26 9.69 4.30
CA ILE A 25 -1.44 10.89 4.44
C ILE A 25 -0.02 10.47 4.80
N CYS A 26 0.92 10.79 3.90
CA CYS A 26 2.35 10.62 4.10
C CYS A 26 2.71 9.17 4.50
N TYR A 27 3.25 8.97 5.69
CA TYR A 27 3.75 7.69 6.16
C TYR A 27 2.65 6.64 6.45
N GLU A 28 1.38 7.02 6.46
CA GLU A 28 0.26 6.09 6.62
C GLU A 28 0.25 4.98 5.55
N ILE A 29 0.70 5.29 4.34
CA ILE A 29 0.82 4.31 3.25
C ILE A 29 1.75 3.13 3.58
N VAL A 30 2.60 3.26 4.57
CA VAL A 30 3.56 2.24 4.98
C VAL A 30 2.87 1.12 5.80
N TYR A 31 1.76 1.43 6.47
CA TYR A 31 1.05 0.49 7.34
C TYR A 31 0.06 -0.38 6.55
N PRO A 32 0.36 -1.68 6.33
CA PRO A 32 -0.45 -2.54 5.46
C PRO A 32 -1.88 -2.73 5.97
N ASP A 33 -2.06 -2.89 7.26
CA ASP A 33 -3.39 -3.15 7.84
C ASP A 33 -4.29 -1.91 7.75
N LEU A 34 -3.73 -0.72 7.98
CA LEU A 34 -4.45 0.54 7.84
C LEU A 34 -4.92 0.75 6.40
N VAL A 35 -4.00 0.59 5.44
CA VAL A 35 -4.32 0.74 4.02
C VAL A 35 -5.26 -0.35 3.54
N GLY A 36 -5.08 -1.58 4.02
CA GLY A 36 -5.95 -2.72 3.71
C GLY A 36 -7.40 -2.49 4.16
N ALA A 37 -7.61 -1.96 5.35
CA ALA A 37 -8.94 -1.63 5.87
C ALA A 37 -9.64 -0.56 5.01
N GLY A 38 -8.93 0.50 4.62
CA GLY A 38 -9.45 1.52 3.70
C GLY A 38 -9.74 0.97 2.30
N ALA A 39 -8.82 0.16 1.77
CA ALA A 39 -8.94 -0.46 0.45
C ALA A 39 -10.14 -1.41 0.32
N ALA A 40 -10.54 -2.06 1.42
CA ALA A 40 -11.71 -2.94 1.43
C ALA A 40 -13.02 -2.22 1.07
N GLN A 41 -13.07 -0.93 1.33
CA GLN A 41 -14.25 -0.08 1.11
C GLN A 41 -14.12 0.86 -0.10
N ALA A 42 -13.00 0.80 -0.83
CA ALA A 42 -12.69 1.74 -1.91
C ALA A 42 -12.34 1.02 -3.22
N GLU A 43 -12.41 1.72 -4.32
CA GLU A 43 -11.99 1.28 -5.66
C GLU A 43 -10.60 1.81 -6.06
N LEU A 44 -10.08 2.81 -5.32
CA LEU A 44 -8.85 3.52 -5.62
C LEU A 44 -8.16 3.94 -4.32
N LEU A 45 -6.84 3.89 -4.30
CA LEU A 45 -6.02 4.47 -3.24
C LEU A 45 -5.50 5.85 -3.67
N LEU A 46 -5.40 6.75 -2.71
CA LEU A 46 -4.77 8.05 -2.88
C LEU A 46 -3.77 8.27 -1.74
N THR A 47 -2.55 8.63 -2.07
CA THR A 47 -1.61 9.11 -1.04
C THR A 47 -1.08 10.48 -1.38
N VAL A 48 -1.09 11.36 -0.39
CA VAL A 48 -0.46 12.67 -0.44
C VAL A 48 0.65 12.72 0.60
N SER A 49 1.85 13.15 0.19
CA SER A 49 3.02 13.07 1.04
C SER A 49 3.94 14.27 0.89
N ASN A 50 4.54 14.67 2.00
CA ASN A 50 5.67 15.58 2.01
C ASN A 50 6.96 14.79 2.25
N ASP A 51 7.66 14.46 1.18
CA ASP A 51 8.90 13.67 1.22
C ASP A 51 10.15 14.53 1.46
N THR A 52 9.99 15.84 1.75
CA THR A 52 11.10 16.79 2.00
C THR A 52 12.03 16.32 3.12
N TRP A 53 11.49 15.63 4.13
CA TRP A 53 12.24 15.07 5.26
C TRP A 53 13.33 14.09 4.87
N PHE A 54 13.15 13.40 3.75
CA PHE A 54 14.11 12.42 3.27
C PHE A 54 15.28 13.04 2.50
N GLY A 55 15.15 14.31 2.06
CA GLY A 55 16.16 14.99 1.25
C GLY A 55 16.53 14.17 -0.01
N ALA A 56 17.82 14.18 -0.33
CA ALA A 56 18.38 13.44 -1.48
C ALA A 56 18.74 11.97 -1.15
N SER A 57 18.22 11.44 -0.04
CA SER A 57 18.46 10.04 0.34
C SER A 57 17.67 9.06 -0.53
N ILE A 58 17.82 7.76 -0.27
CA ILE A 58 17.02 6.70 -0.90
C ILE A 58 15.56 6.67 -0.38
N GLY A 59 15.25 7.42 0.69
CA GLY A 59 13.95 7.43 1.35
C GLY A 59 12.76 7.60 0.42
N PRO A 60 12.72 8.61 -0.47
CA PRO A 60 11.61 8.79 -1.42
C PRO A 60 11.38 7.60 -2.36
N LEU A 61 12.46 6.91 -2.78
CA LEU A 61 12.36 5.70 -3.59
C LEU A 61 11.78 4.53 -2.80
N GLN A 62 12.22 4.35 -1.55
CA GLN A 62 11.68 3.32 -0.65
C GLN A 62 10.21 3.59 -0.34
N HIS A 63 9.84 4.85 -0.09
CA HIS A 63 8.46 5.25 0.17
C HIS A 63 7.57 5.01 -1.05
N LEU A 64 8.04 5.28 -2.28
CA LEU A 64 7.36 4.90 -3.50
C LEU A 64 7.21 3.37 -3.61
N GLN A 65 8.25 2.61 -3.28
CA GLN A 65 8.19 1.15 -3.33
C GLN A 65 7.16 0.59 -2.35
N MET A 66 7.05 1.15 -1.14
CA MET A 66 6.02 0.77 -0.17
C MET A 66 4.61 1.07 -0.71
N ALA A 67 4.42 2.23 -1.35
CA ALA A 67 3.15 2.57 -2.00
C ALA A 67 2.78 1.57 -3.11
N ARG A 68 3.76 1.14 -3.93
CA ARG A 68 3.55 0.11 -4.95
C ARG A 68 3.14 -1.23 -4.34
N MET A 69 3.74 -1.62 -3.22
CA MET A 69 3.35 -2.83 -2.50
C MET A 69 1.91 -2.74 -1.99
N ARG A 70 1.48 -1.60 -1.48
CA ARG A 70 0.08 -1.41 -1.06
C ARG A 70 -0.89 -1.59 -2.22
N ALA A 71 -0.59 -1.04 -3.40
CA ALA A 71 -1.41 -1.24 -4.59
C ALA A 71 -1.53 -2.73 -4.96
N LEU A 72 -0.41 -3.45 -4.98
CA LEU A 72 -0.36 -4.89 -5.26
C LEU A 72 -1.12 -5.71 -4.22
N GLU A 73 -0.86 -5.49 -2.94
CA GLU A 73 -1.46 -6.24 -1.83
C GLU A 73 -2.97 -6.07 -1.76
N THR A 74 -3.46 -4.88 -2.04
CA THR A 74 -4.89 -4.57 -1.98
C THR A 74 -5.62 -4.79 -3.30
N GLY A 75 -4.88 -4.96 -4.42
CA GLY A 75 -5.44 -5.02 -5.76
C GLY A 75 -6.16 -3.72 -6.14
N ARG A 76 -5.66 -2.59 -5.65
CA ARG A 76 -6.21 -1.25 -5.93
C ARG A 76 -5.18 -0.40 -6.64
N PRO A 77 -5.55 0.29 -7.73
CA PRO A 77 -4.68 1.29 -8.29
C PRO A 77 -4.45 2.42 -7.29
N LEU A 78 -3.32 3.11 -7.41
CA LEU A 78 -2.93 4.15 -6.47
C LEU A 78 -2.46 5.40 -7.20
N ILE A 79 -3.02 6.53 -6.81
CA ILE A 79 -2.56 7.86 -7.19
C ILE A 79 -1.67 8.38 -6.06
N ARG A 80 -0.42 8.70 -6.39
CA ARG A 80 0.54 9.26 -5.45
C ARG A 80 0.92 10.67 -5.85
N ALA A 81 0.69 11.62 -4.97
CA ALA A 81 1.13 13.01 -5.11
C ALA A 81 2.10 13.35 -3.98
N THR A 82 3.27 13.86 -4.33
CA THR A 82 4.31 14.17 -3.34
C THR A 82 4.90 15.56 -3.56
N ASN A 83 5.31 16.18 -2.44
CA ASN A 83 6.20 17.32 -2.44
C ASN A 83 7.65 16.80 -2.35
N ASN A 84 8.52 17.23 -3.26
CA ASN A 84 9.94 16.85 -3.39
C ASN A 84 10.23 15.34 -3.59
N GLY A 85 9.23 14.48 -3.46
CA GLY A 85 9.35 13.05 -3.71
C GLY A 85 9.04 12.68 -5.16
N ILE A 86 8.56 11.45 -5.35
CA ILE A 86 8.22 10.92 -6.67
C ILE A 86 6.71 10.74 -6.74
N SER A 87 6.05 11.60 -7.49
CA SER A 87 4.63 11.42 -7.84
C SER A 87 4.47 10.30 -8.85
N ALA A 88 3.40 9.53 -8.75
CA ALA A 88 3.20 8.39 -9.63
C ALA A 88 1.72 7.99 -9.79
N LEU A 89 1.39 7.39 -10.92
CA LEU A 89 0.19 6.59 -11.12
C LEU A 89 0.60 5.11 -11.16
N ILE A 90 -0.08 4.31 -10.34
CA ILE A 90 0.29 2.91 -10.09
C ILE A 90 -0.95 2.05 -10.34
N ASP A 91 -0.79 0.95 -11.07
CA ASP A 91 -1.90 0.02 -11.30
C ASP A 91 -2.14 -0.92 -10.10
N ASP A 92 -3.20 -1.71 -10.19
CA ASP A 92 -3.62 -2.70 -9.19
C ASP A 92 -2.60 -3.83 -8.97
N ARG A 93 -1.57 -3.92 -9.81
CA ARG A 93 -0.46 -4.88 -9.74
C ARG A 93 0.84 -4.23 -9.27
N GLY A 94 0.81 -2.99 -8.80
CA GLY A 94 1.97 -2.26 -8.31
C GLY A 94 2.92 -1.79 -9.41
N ARG A 95 2.53 -1.82 -10.70
CA ARG A 95 3.34 -1.33 -11.80
C ARG A 95 3.17 0.18 -11.96
N LEU A 96 4.27 0.86 -12.23
CA LEU A 96 4.24 2.29 -12.53
C LEU A 96 3.67 2.52 -13.93
N LEU A 97 2.51 3.17 -14.01
CA LEU A 97 1.92 3.63 -15.28
C LEU A 97 2.54 4.96 -15.72
N VAL A 98 2.68 5.87 -14.76
CA VAL A 98 3.34 7.16 -14.95
C VAL A 98 4.20 7.43 -13.73
N ARG A 99 5.37 8.00 -13.95
CA ARG A 99 6.30 8.39 -12.89
C ARG A 99 6.80 9.81 -13.14
N GLY A 100 6.69 10.67 -12.15
CA GLY A 100 7.31 11.99 -12.13
C GLY A 100 8.79 11.96 -11.72
N GLY A 101 9.46 13.10 -11.90
CA GLY A 101 10.80 13.32 -11.43
C GLY A 101 10.83 13.62 -9.92
N GLN A 102 11.97 13.39 -9.28
CA GLN A 102 12.22 13.86 -7.93
C GLN A 102 12.71 15.32 -7.98
N PHE A 103 12.28 16.13 -7.02
CA PHE A 103 12.62 17.57 -6.94
C PHE A 103 12.18 18.41 -8.15
N THR A 104 11.22 17.94 -8.91
CA THR A 104 10.66 18.66 -10.07
C THR A 104 9.24 19.12 -9.78
N GLN A 105 8.94 20.35 -10.21
CA GLN A 105 7.55 20.84 -10.19
C GLN A 105 6.89 20.46 -11.50
N GLU A 106 6.02 19.46 -11.45
CA GLU A 106 5.35 18.94 -12.64
C GLU A 106 3.93 18.44 -12.32
N VAL A 107 3.13 18.33 -13.36
CA VAL A 107 1.81 17.69 -13.33
C VAL A 107 1.87 16.43 -14.16
N ILE A 108 1.77 15.27 -13.53
CA ILE A 108 1.62 14.00 -14.22
C ILE A 108 0.16 13.75 -14.58
N ARG A 109 -0.08 13.13 -15.74
CA ARG A 109 -1.42 12.79 -16.22
C ARG A 109 -1.43 11.35 -16.73
N GLY A 110 -2.56 10.68 -16.57
CA GLY A 110 -2.77 9.33 -17.05
C GLY A 110 -4.08 8.75 -16.52
N ASP A 111 -4.40 7.55 -16.99
CA ASP A 111 -5.61 6.85 -16.61
C ASP A 111 -5.28 5.69 -15.65
N VAL A 112 -6.05 5.57 -14.60
CA VAL A 112 -6.04 4.42 -13.70
C VAL A 112 -7.42 3.77 -13.74
N GLN A 113 -7.45 2.43 -13.77
CA GLN A 113 -8.71 1.67 -13.82
C GLN A 113 -9.13 1.29 -12.41
N PRO A 114 -10.21 1.87 -11.85
CA PRO A 114 -10.73 1.47 -10.55
C PRO A 114 -11.05 -0.01 -10.51
N THR A 115 -10.76 -0.66 -9.40
CA THR A 115 -10.95 -2.10 -9.20
C THR A 115 -11.86 -2.39 -8.02
N THR A 116 -12.55 -3.53 -8.07
CA THR A 116 -13.42 -4.03 -7.00
C THR A 116 -12.99 -5.43 -6.57
N GLY A 117 -13.60 -5.96 -5.52
CA GLY A 117 -13.25 -7.26 -4.95
C GLY A 117 -12.18 -7.14 -3.86
N LEU A 118 -11.78 -8.24 -3.26
CA LEU A 118 -10.77 -8.30 -2.22
C LEU A 118 -9.68 -9.30 -2.62
N THR A 119 -8.44 -8.90 -2.50
CA THR A 119 -7.31 -9.83 -2.59
C THR A 119 -7.27 -10.74 -1.36
N PRO A 120 -6.60 -11.89 -1.41
CA PRO A 120 -6.36 -12.70 -0.22
C PRO A 120 -5.70 -11.91 0.91
N PHE A 121 -4.75 -11.03 0.58
CA PHE A 121 -4.11 -10.17 1.55
C PHE A 121 -5.09 -9.17 2.19
N ALA A 122 -5.90 -8.48 1.38
CA ALA A 122 -6.91 -7.54 1.89
C ALA A 122 -7.99 -8.23 2.74
N ARG A 123 -8.20 -9.56 2.56
CA ARG A 123 -9.18 -10.35 3.30
C ARG A 123 -8.63 -10.93 4.61
N TRP A 124 -7.39 -11.38 4.60
CA TRP A 124 -6.79 -12.14 5.71
C TRP A 124 -5.53 -11.49 6.29
N GLY A 125 -5.07 -10.38 5.71
CA GLY A 125 -3.86 -9.71 6.15
C GLY A 125 -2.61 -10.60 6.08
N SER A 126 -1.68 -10.38 6.98
CA SER A 126 -0.42 -11.13 7.06
C SER A 126 -0.55 -12.54 7.64
N TRP A 127 -1.76 -12.94 8.13
CA TRP A 127 -1.96 -14.25 8.77
C TRP A 127 -1.64 -15.43 7.85
N CYS A 128 -1.97 -15.32 6.56
CA CYS A 128 -1.65 -16.38 5.60
C CYS A 128 -0.13 -16.60 5.48
N ALA A 129 0.66 -15.54 5.45
CA ALA A 129 2.11 -15.64 5.39
C ALA A 129 2.68 -16.25 6.67
N LEU A 130 2.14 -15.86 7.83
CA LEU A 130 2.54 -16.44 9.12
C LEU A 130 2.22 -17.93 9.19
N LEU A 131 1.04 -18.36 8.78
CA LEU A 131 0.67 -19.78 8.74
C LEU A 131 1.56 -20.57 7.81
N LEU A 132 1.84 -20.05 6.60
CA LEU A 132 2.75 -20.67 5.65
C LEU A 132 4.19 -20.79 6.16
N ALA A 133 4.62 -19.90 7.04
CA ALA A 133 5.93 -19.97 7.68
C ALA A 133 5.95 -20.95 8.86
N VAL A 134 4.94 -20.89 9.73
CA VAL A 134 4.89 -21.66 10.98
C VAL A 134 4.60 -23.13 10.74
N VAL A 135 3.65 -23.47 9.85
CA VAL A 135 3.25 -24.85 9.59
C VAL A 135 4.42 -25.74 9.13
N PRO A 136 5.24 -25.35 8.14
CA PRO A 136 6.41 -26.16 7.75
C PRO A 136 7.45 -26.29 8.86
N LEU A 137 7.65 -25.25 9.66
CA LEU A 137 8.58 -25.28 10.78
C LEU A 137 8.17 -26.29 11.86
N LEU A 138 6.87 -26.32 12.18
CA LEU A 138 6.32 -27.30 13.11
C LEU A 138 6.39 -28.71 12.52
N ALA A 139 6.05 -28.87 11.24
CA ALA A 139 6.14 -30.17 10.56
C ALA A 139 7.57 -30.71 10.50
N ALA A 140 8.57 -29.84 10.39
CA ALA A 140 9.98 -30.24 10.38
C ALA A 140 10.47 -30.75 11.75
N GLN A 141 9.79 -30.41 12.83
CA GLN A 141 10.12 -30.89 14.18
C GLN A 141 9.48 -32.25 14.51
N LEU A 142 8.55 -32.75 13.70
CA LEU A 142 7.97 -34.06 13.90
C LEU A 142 9.02 -35.15 13.61
N PRO A 143 9.14 -36.17 14.49
CA PRO A 143 10.10 -37.24 14.30
C PRO A 143 9.82 -37.97 12.98
N ARG A 144 10.83 -38.00 12.11
CA ARG A 144 10.74 -38.74 10.85
C ARG A 144 10.64 -40.22 11.20
N ARG A 145 9.57 -40.90 10.76
CA ARG A 145 9.46 -42.33 10.88
C ARG A 145 10.63 -42.98 10.14
N PRO A 146 11.38 -43.89 10.77
CA PRO A 146 12.46 -44.57 10.08
C PRO A 146 11.89 -45.34 8.90
N VAL A 147 12.47 -45.15 7.72
CA VAL A 147 12.19 -45.94 6.54
C VAL A 147 12.71 -47.35 6.83
N GLN A 148 11.83 -48.30 7.08
CA GLN A 148 12.19 -49.71 7.11
C GLN A 148 12.58 -50.12 5.69
N ARG A 149 13.85 -50.50 5.52
CA ARG A 149 14.38 -51.13 4.32
C ARG A 149 14.19 -52.64 4.42
#